data_a8ed53bdea78fd171b106a03c48b87c5
#
_entry.id   a8ed53bdea78fd171b106a03c48b87c5
#
_cell.length_a   1.000
_cell.length_b   1.000
_cell.length_c   1.000
_cell.angle_alpha   90.00
_cell.angle_beta   90.00
_cell.angle_gamma   90.00
#
_symmetry.space_group_name_H-M   'P 1'
#
loop_
_entity.id
_entity.type
_entity.pdbx_description
1 polymer ?
#
loop_
_entity_poly.entity_id
_entity_poly.type
_entity_poly.pdbx_seq_one_letter_code
_entity_poly.pdbx_strand_id
1 'polypeptide(L)'
;RRFWVLEIPESSRIDVAWVSQNRDQLWAQAVAMYRQGFAWWLSEAESTLSNKQNARFRRPDALHEAILEFLNSEPTMAGLSPQPLYEDGVGFTLKQLVTIGLDKKLSDLKSYETQSITAYLAKMGFVKRRTRIKNQRMYIFRKLKGFNDEEVY
;
A
#
# COMPACT_ATOMS: atom_id res chain seq x y z
N ARG A 1 -10.68 4.42 9.81
CA ARG A 1 -10.44 2.96 9.74
C ARG A 1 -11.40 2.24 10.66
N ARG A 2 -11.85 1.04 10.24
CA ARG A 2 -12.91 0.29 10.96
C ARG A 2 -12.38 -0.86 11.81
N PHE A 3 -11.09 -1.16 11.74
CA PHE A 3 -10.52 -2.32 12.40
C PHE A 3 -9.31 -1.94 13.23
N TRP A 4 -9.27 -2.44 14.45
CA TRP A 4 -8.10 -2.46 15.31
C TRP A 4 -7.59 -3.89 15.34
N VAL A 5 -6.32 -4.08 15.03
CA VAL A 5 -5.71 -5.40 15.09
C VAL A 5 -5.09 -5.56 16.46
N LEU A 6 -5.57 -6.57 17.20
CA LEU A 6 -4.99 -7.00 18.46
C LEU A 6 -4.33 -8.35 18.23
N GLU A 7 -3.03 -8.40 18.47
CA GLU A 7 -2.27 -9.64 18.38
C GLU A 7 -2.49 -10.46 19.65
N ILE A 8 -2.92 -11.71 19.47
CA ILE A 8 -3.05 -12.67 20.57
C ILE A 8 -1.80 -13.55 20.53
N PRO A 9 -0.98 -13.59 21.60
CA PRO A 9 0.19 -14.45 21.65
C PRO A 9 -0.17 -15.92 21.40
N GLU A 10 0.66 -16.66 20.67
CA GLU A 10 0.41 -18.07 20.32
C GLU A 10 0.22 -18.97 21.56
N SER A 11 0.84 -18.60 22.68
CA SER A 11 0.67 -19.28 23.96
C SER A 11 -0.66 -19.01 24.66
N SER A 12 -1.42 -18.01 24.19
CA SER A 12 -2.68 -17.57 24.81
C SER A 12 -3.87 -18.20 24.11
N ARG A 13 -4.82 -18.69 24.87
CA ARG A 13 -6.11 -19.15 24.39
C ARG A 13 -7.20 -18.21 24.87
N ILE A 14 -8.14 -17.89 24.00
CA ILE A 14 -9.33 -17.13 24.39
C ILE A 14 -10.22 -18.06 25.21
N ASP A 15 -10.47 -17.71 26.47
CA ASP A 15 -11.42 -18.42 27.33
C ASP A 15 -12.85 -17.99 26.99
N VAL A 16 -13.43 -18.69 26.01
CA VAL A 16 -14.81 -18.45 25.55
C VAL A 16 -15.83 -18.68 26.66
N ALA A 17 -15.58 -19.63 27.56
CA ALA A 17 -16.48 -19.93 28.68
C ALA A 17 -16.50 -18.76 29.66
N TRP A 18 -15.35 -18.22 30.03
CA TRP A 18 -15.24 -17.04 30.88
C TRP A 18 -15.94 -15.83 30.25
N VAL A 19 -15.71 -15.56 28.94
CA VAL A 19 -16.35 -14.45 28.22
C VAL A 19 -17.87 -14.61 28.24
N SER A 20 -18.37 -15.83 28.03
CA SER A 20 -19.81 -16.12 28.03
C SER A 20 -20.44 -15.90 29.41
N GLN A 21 -19.76 -16.31 30.48
CA GLN A 21 -20.23 -16.13 31.85
C GLN A 21 -20.21 -14.66 32.32
N ASN A 22 -19.24 -13.89 31.84
CA ASN A 22 -19.05 -12.48 32.26
C ASN A 22 -19.60 -11.47 31.27
N ARG A 23 -20.28 -11.91 30.21
CA ARG A 23 -20.79 -11.05 29.12
C ARG A 23 -21.57 -9.84 29.63
N ASP A 24 -22.52 -10.07 30.51
CA ASP A 24 -23.42 -9.01 30.98
C ASP A 24 -22.69 -7.99 31.86
N GLN A 25 -21.68 -8.41 32.62
CA GLN A 25 -20.82 -7.53 33.39
C GLN A 25 -19.92 -6.69 32.48
N LEU A 26 -19.36 -7.27 31.42
CA LEU A 26 -18.58 -6.55 30.42
C LEU A 26 -19.40 -5.45 29.74
N TRP A 27 -20.65 -5.78 29.37
CA TRP A 27 -21.55 -4.80 28.79
C TRP A 27 -21.94 -3.71 29.79
N ALA A 28 -22.23 -4.07 31.04
CA ALA A 28 -22.54 -3.10 32.08
C ALA A 28 -21.38 -2.12 32.29
N GLN A 29 -20.15 -2.60 32.31
CA GLN A 29 -18.96 -1.77 32.40
C GLN A 29 -18.81 -0.84 31.21
N ALA A 30 -18.97 -1.34 29.97
CA ALA A 30 -18.91 -0.52 28.77
C ALA A 30 -19.96 0.60 28.78
N VAL A 31 -21.19 0.31 29.21
CA VAL A 31 -22.25 1.30 29.35
C VAL A 31 -21.92 2.34 30.42
N ALA A 32 -21.35 1.91 31.56
CA ALA A 32 -20.93 2.82 32.62
C ALA A 32 -19.82 3.79 32.11
N MET A 33 -18.81 3.26 31.43
CA MET A 33 -17.74 4.09 30.83
C MET A 33 -18.29 5.07 29.79
N TYR A 34 -19.21 4.63 28.92
CA TYR A 34 -19.86 5.51 27.96
C TYR A 34 -20.62 6.65 28.64
N ARG A 35 -21.41 6.37 29.70
CA ARG A 35 -22.15 7.38 30.47
C ARG A 35 -21.24 8.37 31.21
N GLN A 36 -20.05 7.94 31.58
CA GLN A 36 -19.02 8.79 32.18
C GLN A 36 -18.28 9.66 31.17
N GLY A 37 -18.62 9.55 29.87
CA GLY A 37 -17.95 10.32 28.80
C GLY A 37 -16.56 9.80 28.44
N PHE A 38 -16.27 8.51 28.72
CA PHE A 38 -15.00 7.92 28.32
C PHE A 38 -14.84 7.99 26.80
N ALA A 39 -13.70 8.48 26.35
CA ALA A 39 -13.40 8.59 24.93
C ALA A 39 -13.27 7.20 24.30
N TRP A 40 -14.15 6.87 23.35
CA TRP A 40 -14.16 5.59 22.61
C TRP A 40 -13.43 5.68 21.28
N TRP A 41 -12.87 6.84 20.94
CA TRP A 41 -12.03 7.06 19.77
C TRP A 41 -10.58 7.26 20.17
N LEU A 42 -9.67 6.89 19.28
CA LEU A 42 -8.24 7.10 19.48
C LEU A 42 -7.87 8.58 19.32
N SER A 43 -7.01 9.08 20.18
CA SER A 43 -6.28 10.32 19.97
C SER A 43 -5.37 10.21 18.72
N GLU A 44 -4.83 11.34 18.26
CA GLU A 44 -3.93 11.36 17.10
C GLU A 44 -2.67 10.53 17.34
N ALA A 45 -2.08 10.62 18.52
CA ALA A 45 -0.91 9.81 18.90
C ALA A 45 -1.21 8.31 18.91
N GLU A 46 -2.33 7.89 19.50
CA GLU A 46 -2.78 6.50 19.54
C GLU A 46 -3.13 6.00 18.13
N SER A 47 -3.75 6.84 17.29
CA SER A 47 -4.03 6.52 15.89
C SER A 47 -2.75 6.26 15.11
N THR A 48 -1.69 7.02 15.37
CA THR A 48 -0.37 6.82 14.73
C THR A 48 0.23 5.48 15.15
N LEU A 49 0.21 5.16 16.44
CA LEU A 49 0.68 3.86 16.96
C LEU A 49 -0.13 2.70 16.40
N SER A 50 -1.46 2.79 16.40
CA SER A 50 -2.34 1.78 15.82
C SER A 50 -2.09 1.57 14.33
N ASN A 51 -1.82 2.64 13.58
CA ASN A 51 -1.48 2.56 12.17
C ASN A 51 -0.16 1.83 11.91
N LYS A 52 0.86 2.09 12.75
CA LYS A 52 2.15 1.42 12.68
C LYS A 52 2.00 -0.07 13.01
N GLN A 53 1.22 -0.42 14.03
CA GLN A 53 0.95 -1.80 14.39
C GLN A 53 0.15 -2.54 13.32
N ASN A 54 -0.92 -1.92 12.79
CA ASN A 54 -1.75 -2.51 11.74
C ASN A 54 -1.00 -2.70 10.41
N ALA A 55 0.09 -1.95 10.18
CA ALA A 55 0.90 -2.10 8.96
C ALA A 55 1.51 -3.51 8.85
N ARG A 56 1.85 -4.17 9.98
CA ARG A 56 2.40 -5.54 10.03
C ARG A 56 1.43 -6.60 9.51
N PHE A 57 0.11 -6.34 9.62
CA PHE A 57 -0.95 -7.27 9.25
C PHE A 57 -1.55 -6.98 7.86
N ARG A 58 -0.98 -6.01 7.14
CA ARG A 58 -1.39 -5.78 5.76
C ARG A 58 -0.84 -6.90 4.91
N ARG A 59 -1.73 -7.65 4.27
CA ARG A 59 -1.31 -8.55 3.21
C ARG A 59 -0.73 -7.70 2.07
N PRO A 60 0.44 -8.05 1.56
CA PRO A 60 0.92 -7.45 0.33
C PRO A 60 -0.17 -7.60 -0.73
N ASP A 61 -0.46 -6.53 -1.42
CA ASP A 61 -1.33 -6.60 -2.58
C ASP A 61 -0.51 -7.21 -3.71
N ALA A 62 -0.96 -8.31 -4.29
CA ALA A 62 -0.27 -8.99 -5.40
C ALA A 62 0.08 -8.01 -6.54
N LEU A 63 -0.75 -6.97 -6.73
CA LEU A 63 -0.47 -5.89 -7.66
C LEU A 63 0.78 -5.10 -7.24
N HIS A 64 0.95 -4.82 -5.96
CA HIS A 64 2.11 -4.09 -5.44
C HIS A 64 3.37 -4.93 -5.49
N GLU A 65 3.30 -6.24 -5.22
CA GLU A 65 4.43 -7.16 -5.36
C GLU A 65 4.92 -7.23 -6.80
N ALA A 66 4.02 -7.39 -7.77
CA ALA A 66 4.37 -7.40 -9.18
C ALA A 66 4.98 -6.06 -9.66
N ILE A 67 4.52 -4.92 -9.11
CA ILE A 67 5.14 -3.61 -9.39
C ILE A 67 6.56 -3.56 -8.83
N LEU A 68 6.78 -4.05 -7.60
CA LEU A 68 8.11 -4.09 -6.98
C LEU A 68 9.07 -4.97 -7.79
N GLU A 69 8.60 -6.15 -8.21
CA GLU A 69 9.38 -7.06 -9.05
C GLU A 69 9.77 -6.40 -10.39
N PHE A 70 8.82 -5.72 -11.04
CA PHE A 70 9.10 -4.95 -12.25
C PHE A 70 10.14 -3.85 -12.02
N LEU A 71 10.05 -3.11 -10.91
CA LEU A 71 10.98 -2.01 -10.60
C LEU A 71 12.38 -2.51 -10.24
N ASN A 72 12.48 -3.71 -9.67
CA ASN A 72 13.73 -4.34 -9.25
C ASN A 72 14.33 -5.25 -10.32
N SER A 73 13.58 -5.56 -11.40
CA SER A 73 14.10 -6.40 -12.48
C SER A 73 15.26 -5.70 -13.21
N GLU A 74 16.39 -6.40 -13.30
CA GLU A 74 17.50 -5.93 -14.12
C GLU A 74 17.13 -5.88 -15.60
N PRO A 75 17.74 -4.97 -16.37
CA PRO A 75 17.56 -4.91 -17.82
C PRO A 75 17.97 -6.25 -18.45
N THR A 76 17.01 -7.08 -18.79
CA THR A 76 17.30 -8.32 -19.52
C THR A 76 17.60 -7.99 -20.97
N MET A 77 18.55 -8.73 -21.57
CA MET A 77 19.00 -8.59 -22.98
C MET A 77 17.89 -8.74 -24.03
N ALA A 78 16.68 -9.08 -23.64
CA ALA A 78 15.54 -9.29 -24.53
C ALA A 78 14.79 -8.00 -24.95
N GLY A 79 15.32 -6.81 -24.67
CA GLY A 79 14.67 -5.54 -25.07
C GLY A 79 13.37 -5.21 -24.32
N LEU A 80 13.06 -5.95 -23.26
CA LEU A 80 11.83 -5.85 -22.47
C LEU A 80 12.02 -5.10 -21.15
N SER A 81 13.23 -4.63 -20.89
CA SER A 81 13.53 -3.78 -19.75
C SER A 81 12.82 -2.42 -19.87
N PRO A 82 12.51 -1.74 -18.77
CA PRO A 82 12.25 -0.32 -18.78
C PRO A 82 13.48 0.40 -19.31
N GLN A 83 13.62 0.45 -20.66
CA GLN A 83 14.73 1.16 -21.30
C GLN A 83 14.71 2.59 -20.82
N PRO A 84 15.89 3.17 -20.57
CA PRO A 84 15.98 4.61 -20.32
C PRO A 84 15.31 5.30 -21.53
N LEU A 85 14.14 5.85 -21.31
CA LEU A 85 13.41 6.59 -22.35
C LEU A 85 14.06 7.96 -22.61
N TYR A 86 15.14 8.27 -21.87
CA TYR A 86 15.89 9.53 -21.92
C TYR A 86 17.37 9.37 -21.60
N GLU A 87 18.16 10.30 -22.15
CA GLU A 87 19.57 10.45 -21.84
C GLU A 87 19.86 10.75 -20.35
N ASP A 88 18.86 11.28 -19.60
CA ASP A 88 19.01 11.77 -18.22
C ASP A 88 18.41 10.86 -17.13
N GLY A 89 17.92 9.68 -17.42
CA GLY A 89 17.41 8.81 -16.35
C GLY A 89 16.35 7.80 -16.76
N VAL A 90 16.17 6.81 -15.88
CA VAL A 90 15.24 5.73 -16.02
C VAL A 90 13.80 6.23 -15.82
N GLY A 91 12.95 6.06 -16.81
CA GLY A 91 11.51 6.33 -16.74
C GLY A 91 10.74 5.29 -17.54
N PHE A 92 9.51 5.02 -17.16
CA PHE A 92 8.65 4.05 -17.82
C PHE A 92 7.22 4.58 -17.98
N THR A 93 6.51 4.03 -18.93
CA THR A 93 5.09 4.32 -19.15
C THR A 93 4.20 3.36 -18.38
N LEU A 94 2.96 3.74 -18.09
CA LEU A 94 1.97 2.84 -17.52
C LEU A 94 1.79 1.58 -18.38
N LYS A 95 1.85 1.73 -19.71
CA LYS A 95 1.74 0.61 -20.66
C LYS A 95 2.86 -0.41 -20.43
N GLN A 96 4.11 0.03 -20.29
CA GLN A 96 5.25 -0.86 -20.02
C GLN A 96 5.09 -1.60 -18.70
N LEU A 97 4.74 -0.91 -17.62
CA LEU A 97 4.48 -1.53 -16.34
C LEU A 97 3.39 -2.60 -16.43
N VAL A 98 2.26 -2.28 -17.08
CA VAL A 98 1.13 -3.20 -17.19
C VAL A 98 1.45 -4.40 -18.07
N THR A 99 2.10 -4.18 -19.22
CA THR A 99 2.38 -5.25 -20.19
C THR A 99 3.52 -6.16 -19.72
N ILE A 100 4.58 -5.58 -19.14
CA ILE A 100 5.79 -6.32 -18.73
C ILE A 100 5.68 -6.79 -17.28
N GLY A 101 5.29 -5.89 -16.36
CA GLY A 101 5.28 -6.18 -14.94
C GLY A 101 4.03 -6.96 -14.49
N LEU A 102 2.88 -6.72 -15.13
CA LEU A 102 1.61 -7.35 -14.73
C LEU A 102 1.13 -8.40 -15.71
N ASP A 103 1.83 -8.60 -16.85
CA ASP A 103 1.43 -9.50 -17.95
C ASP A 103 -0.05 -9.31 -18.37
N LYS A 104 -0.49 -8.05 -18.40
CA LYS A 104 -1.87 -7.66 -18.74
C LYS A 104 -1.88 -6.71 -19.94
N LYS A 105 -2.99 -6.70 -20.67
CA LYS A 105 -3.24 -5.63 -21.66
C LYS A 105 -3.72 -4.38 -20.95
N LEU A 106 -3.31 -3.21 -21.42
CA LEU A 106 -3.74 -1.93 -20.85
C LEU A 106 -5.28 -1.75 -20.91
N SER A 107 -5.93 -2.35 -21.92
CA SER A 107 -7.40 -2.37 -22.06
C SER A 107 -8.13 -3.10 -20.94
N ASP A 108 -7.46 -4.06 -20.31
CA ASP A 108 -8.08 -4.92 -19.30
C ASP A 108 -7.97 -4.32 -17.90
N LEU A 109 -7.24 -3.20 -17.78
CA LEU A 109 -7.05 -2.50 -16.52
C LEU A 109 -8.30 -1.70 -16.15
N LYS A 110 -8.85 -1.97 -14.99
CA LYS A 110 -9.95 -1.19 -14.44
C LYS A 110 -9.47 0.16 -13.91
N SER A 111 -10.35 1.15 -13.90
CA SER A 111 -10.01 2.51 -13.44
C SER A 111 -9.44 2.54 -12.02
N TYR A 112 -9.99 1.74 -11.09
CA TYR A 112 -9.49 1.67 -9.71
C TYR A 112 -8.08 1.05 -9.61
N GLU A 113 -7.73 0.07 -10.48
CA GLU A 113 -6.39 -0.51 -10.54
C GLU A 113 -5.38 0.53 -11.02
N THR A 114 -5.73 1.31 -12.03
CA THR A 114 -4.89 2.42 -12.51
C THR A 114 -4.63 3.45 -11.41
N GLN A 115 -5.65 3.78 -10.62
CA GLN A 115 -5.52 4.70 -9.48
C GLN A 115 -4.62 4.10 -8.39
N SER A 116 -4.81 2.81 -8.05
CA SER A 116 -3.99 2.10 -7.07
C SER A 116 -2.52 2.06 -7.49
N ILE A 117 -2.23 1.70 -8.75
CA ILE A 117 -0.88 1.70 -9.33
C ILE A 117 -0.25 3.10 -9.20
N THR A 118 -0.97 4.14 -9.62
CA THR A 118 -0.46 5.51 -9.60
C THR A 118 -0.18 5.98 -8.17
N ALA A 119 -1.08 5.67 -7.23
CA ALA A 119 -0.91 6.01 -5.83
C ALA A 119 0.27 5.27 -5.18
N TYR A 120 0.47 4.01 -5.55
CA TYR A 120 1.59 3.21 -5.06
C TYR A 120 2.93 3.72 -5.58
N LEU A 121 3.01 3.99 -6.89
CA LEU A 121 4.20 4.59 -7.50
C LEU A 121 4.54 5.95 -6.88
N ALA A 122 3.54 6.77 -6.59
CA ALA A 122 3.74 8.06 -5.92
C ALA A 122 4.36 7.88 -4.51
N LYS A 123 3.92 6.86 -3.75
CA LYS A 123 4.53 6.53 -2.45
C LYS A 123 5.99 6.10 -2.57
N MET A 124 6.36 5.46 -3.67
CA MET A 124 7.73 5.06 -3.96
C MET A 124 8.57 6.18 -4.60
N GLY A 125 8.09 7.42 -4.55
CA GLY A 125 8.82 8.58 -5.06
C GLY A 125 8.79 8.75 -6.57
N PHE A 126 7.90 8.03 -7.28
CA PHE A 126 7.75 8.22 -8.72
C PHE A 126 6.74 9.34 -9.02
N VAL A 127 7.13 10.24 -9.90
CA VAL A 127 6.27 11.35 -10.37
C VAL A 127 5.86 11.11 -11.81
N LYS A 128 4.57 11.25 -12.08
CA LYS A 128 4.01 11.20 -13.42
C LYS A 128 4.25 12.54 -14.14
N ARG A 129 5.04 12.53 -15.21
CA ARG A 129 5.33 13.71 -16.02
C ARG A 129 4.90 13.51 -17.47
N ARG A 130 4.40 14.58 -18.09
CA ARG A 130 4.09 14.62 -19.52
C ARG A 130 5.35 14.97 -20.27
N THR A 131 5.73 14.15 -21.23
CA THR A 131 6.94 14.33 -22.03
C THR A 131 6.66 14.06 -23.50
N ARG A 132 7.49 14.62 -24.38
CA ARG A 132 7.43 14.41 -25.84
C ARG A 132 8.59 13.48 -26.24
N ILE A 133 8.26 12.28 -26.73
CA ILE A 133 9.24 11.30 -27.22
C ILE A 133 8.90 10.99 -28.66
N LYS A 134 9.90 11.01 -29.54
CA LYS A 134 9.73 10.75 -30.98
C LYS A 134 8.48 11.44 -31.54
N ASN A 135 8.31 12.73 -31.22
CA ASN A 135 7.18 13.57 -31.64
C ASN A 135 5.80 13.21 -31.06
N GLN A 136 5.70 12.20 -30.16
CA GLN A 136 4.47 11.83 -29.48
C GLN A 136 4.48 12.31 -28.02
N ARG A 137 3.34 12.86 -27.58
CA ARG A 137 3.14 13.25 -26.17
C ARG A 137 2.72 12.03 -25.38
N MET A 138 3.48 11.67 -24.33
CA MET A 138 3.16 10.56 -23.43
C MET A 138 3.41 10.91 -21.98
N TYR A 139 2.81 10.15 -21.08
CA TYR A 139 3.06 10.24 -19.66
C TYR A 139 4.05 9.16 -19.24
N ILE A 140 5.05 9.56 -18.46
CA ILE A 140 6.04 8.68 -17.89
C ILE A 140 6.09 8.83 -16.38
N PHE A 141 6.49 7.76 -15.72
CA PHE A 141 6.85 7.75 -14.32
C PHE A 141 8.36 7.83 -14.19
N ARG A 142 8.82 8.74 -13.33
CA ARG A 142 10.24 9.00 -13.08
C ARG A 142 10.48 9.12 -11.59
N LYS A 143 11.50 8.43 -11.05
CA LYS A 143 11.88 8.54 -9.64
C LYS A 143 12.46 9.91 -9.35
N LEU A 144 12.08 10.53 -8.24
CA LEU A 144 12.64 11.78 -7.78
C LEU A 144 14.06 11.52 -7.26
N LYS A 145 15.02 12.38 -7.62
CA LYS A 145 16.38 12.34 -7.06
C LYS A 145 16.30 12.69 -5.57
N GLY A 146 16.91 11.85 -4.71
CA GLY A 146 16.97 12.08 -3.25
C GLY A 146 15.77 11.54 -2.45
N PHE A 147 14.91 10.74 -3.06
CA PHE A 147 13.86 10.02 -2.32
C PHE A 147 14.46 8.81 -1.60
N ASN A 148 14.40 8.78 -0.27
CA ASN A 148 14.85 7.65 0.54
C ASN A 148 13.73 6.60 0.64
N ASP A 149 14.03 5.37 0.28
CA ASP A 149 13.09 4.23 0.32
C ASP A 149 12.77 3.77 1.77
N GLU A 150 13.50 4.26 2.77
CA GLU A 150 13.34 3.85 4.18
C GLU A 150 12.04 4.34 4.86
N GLU A 151 11.35 5.33 4.29
CA GLU A 151 10.10 5.87 4.83
C GLU A 151 8.82 5.18 4.29
N VAL A 152 8.96 4.17 3.45
CA VAL A 152 7.82 3.57 2.71
C VAL A 152 7.18 2.38 3.44
N TYR A 153 7.78 1.87 4.52
CA TYR A 153 7.34 0.67 5.26
C TYR A 153 6.67 0.98 6.58
#